data_2071c40e4d348b0d3ca526c9dd7267fb
#
_entry.id   2071c40e4d348b0d3ca526c9dd7267fb
#
_cell.length_a   1.000
_cell.length_b   1.000
_cell.length_c   1.000
_cell.angle_alpha   90.00
_cell.angle_beta   90.00
_cell.angle_gamma   90.00
#
_symmetry.space_group_name_H-M   'P 1'
#
loop_
_entity.id
_entity.type
_entity.pdbx_description
1 polymer ?
#
loop_
_entity_poly.entity_id
_entity_poly.type
_entity_poly.pdbx_seq_one_letter_code
_entity_poly.pdbx_strand_id
1 'polypeptide(L)' 'MNTRPNHQKKTNPPDQTNAENFYYMKQMQSKTRMVIVMKDGETLEGIIEWYDKTCLKVNRDGAPNLLIFKPNIKYMYKAG' A
#
# COMPACT_ATOMS: atom_id res chain seq x y z
N MET A 1 27.34 19.48 2.11
CA MET A 1 26.75 19.42 2.58
C MET A 1 26.58 19.63 2.66
N ASN A 2 26.38 19.42 2.40
CA ASN A 2 25.78 19.43 2.76
C ASN A 2 25.49 19.21 2.79
N THR A 3 25.40 18.76 2.57
CA THR A 3 24.75 18.47 2.90
C THR A 3 24.54 18.18 2.93
N ARG A 4 24.62 17.88 2.77
CA ARG A 4 24.02 17.44 3.15
C ARG A 4 23.61 17.24 3.37
N PRO A 5 23.68 17.08 3.25
CA PRO A 5 22.95 16.70 3.65
C PRO A 5 22.73 16.52 3.77
N ASN A 6 22.62 16.32 3.58
CA ASN A 6 22.05 16.00 4.02
C ASN A 6 21.80 15.76 4.00
N HIS A 7 21.64 15.43 3.90
CA HIS A 7 21.05 14.98 4.22
C HIS A 7 20.72 14.52 4.26
N GLN A 8 20.74 14.28 4.12
CA GLN A 8 20.17 13.62 4.39
C GLN A 8 20.04 13.03 4.58
N LYS A 9 20.21 12.59 4.60
CA LYS A 9 19.80 12.03 4.93
C LYS A 9 19.59 11.23 5.17
N LYS A 10 19.61 10.42 5.32
CA LYS A 10 19.20 9.54 5.46
C LYS A 10 18.63 9.10 5.98
N THR A 11 18.74 8.77 5.83
CA THR A 11 18.12 8.23 6.88
C THR A 11 17.22 7.13 6.87
N ASN A 12 16.82 6.61 7.99
CA ASN A 12 15.77 5.64 7.98
C ASN A 12 14.57 6.17 7.32
N PRO A 13 13.93 5.37 6.49
CA PRO A 13 12.69 5.82 5.93
C PRO A 13 11.70 6.02 7.04
N PRO A 14 10.93 7.07 7.01
CA PRO A 14 9.82 7.21 7.91
C PRO A 14 8.82 6.11 7.64
N ASP A 15 7.88 5.93 8.54
CA ASP A 15 6.84 4.95 8.38
C ASP A 15 6.06 5.16 7.10
N GLN A 16 6.04 6.39 6.62
CA GLN A 16 5.41 6.71 5.35
C GLN A 16 6.39 7.45 4.49
N THR A 17 6.48 7.03 3.25
CA THR A 17 7.29 7.70 2.25
C THR A 17 6.39 8.12 1.12
N ASN A 18 6.88 9.09 0.34
CA ASN A 18 6.16 9.45 -0.87
C ASN A 18 6.06 8.27 -1.83
N ALA A 19 7.05 7.39 -1.81
CA ALA A 19 7.03 6.22 -2.67
C ALA A 19 5.83 5.33 -2.37
N GLU A 20 5.51 5.14 -1.09
CA GLU A 20 4.33 4.37 -0.71
C GLU A 20 3.06 5.02 -1.22
N ASN A 21 2.93 6.32 -1.01
CA ASN A 21 1.75 7.06 -1.45
C ASN A 21 1.60 7.02 -2.96
N PHE A 22 2.69 7.18 -3.70
CA PHE A 22 2.65 7.09 -5.15
C PHE A 22 2.22 5.71 -5.62
N TYR A 23 2.69 4.67 -4.95
CA TYR A 23 2.33 3.31 -5.33
C TYR A 23 0.82 3.11 -5.21
N TYR A 24 0.25 3.45 -4.05
CA TYR A 24 -1.18 3.27 -3.84
C TYR A 24 -2.00 4.14 -4.80
N MET A 25 -1.59 5.38 -4.98
CA MET A 25 -2.30 6.30 -5.87
C MET A 25 -2.33 5.76 -7.29
N LYS A 26 -1.19 5.27 -7.76
CA LYS A 26 -1.10 4.74 -9.12
C LYS A 26 -2.00 3.53 -9.31
N GLN A 27 -1.97 2.59 -8.36
CA GLN A 27 -2.80 1.40 -8.47
C GLN A 27 -4.28 1.76 -8.39
N MET A 28 -4.63 2.73 -7.56
CA MET A 28 -6.01 3.18 -7.42
C MET A 28 -6.50 3.83 -8.72
N GLN A 29 -5.71 4.73 -9.29
CA GLN A 29 -6.08 5.42 -10.51
C GLN A 29 -6.19 4.47 -11.70
N SER A 30 -5.32 3.51 -11.77
CA SER A 30 -5.32 2.51 -12.85
C SER A 30 -6.35 1.42 -12.62
N LYS A 31 -6.99 1.40 -11.48
CA LYS A 31 -7.93 0.35 -11.09
C LYS A 31 -7.32 -1.03 -11.25
N THR A 32 -6.06 -1.15 -10.84
CA THR A 32 -5.30 -2.38 -10.95
C THR A 32 -5.77 -3.37 -9.90
N ARG A 33 -6.05 -4.61 -10.33
CA ARG A 33 -6.37 -5.67 -9.39
C ARG A 33 -5.11 -6.05 -8.63
N MET A 34 -5.20 -6.04 -7.31
CA MET A 34 -4.05 -6.30 -6.44
C MET A 34 -4.30 -7.58 -5.66
N VAL A 35 -3.23 -8.32 -5.41
CA VAL A 35 -3.24 -9.43 -4.47
C VAL A 35 -2.54 -8.95 -3.22
N ILE A 36 -3.23 -9.05 -2.08
CA ILE A 36 -2.73 -8.57 -0.80
C ILE A 36 -2.57 -9.77 0.12
N VAL A 37 -1.34 -9.99 0.57
CA VAL A 37 -1.04 -11.12 1.45
C VAL A 37 -0.90 -10.56 2.86
N MET A 38 -1.74 -11.07 3.76
CA MET A 38 -1.76 -10.64 5.14
C MET A 38 -0.72 -11.40 5.95
N LYS A 39 -0.36 -10.85 7.11
CA LYS A 39 0.68 -11.47 7.94
C LYS A 39 0.33 -12.85 8.43
N ASP A 40 -0.97 -13.15 8.55
CA ASP A 40 -1.41 -14.48 8.96
C ASP A 40 -1.46 -15.45 7.78
N GLY A 41 -1.09 -15.02 6.59
CA GLY A 41 -1.08 -15.86 5.40
C GLY A 41 -2.34 -15.75 4.56
N GLU A 42 -3.35 -15.05 5.02
CA GLU A 42 -4.57 -14.87 4.23
C GLU A 42 -4.26 -14.05 2.98
N THR A 43 -4.85 -14.44 1.86
CA THR A 43 -4.66 -13.73 0.60
C THR A 43 -5.98 -13.13 0.17
N LEU A 44 -5.94 -11.84 -0.14
CA LEU A 44 -7.10 -11.08 -0.57
C LEU A 44 -6.82 -10.50 -1.94
N GLU A 45 -7.87 -10.35 -2.75
CA GLU A 45 -7.71 -9.79 -4.09
C GLU A 45 -8.78 -8.76 -4.35
N GLY A 46 -8.40 -7.63 -4.92
CA GLY A 46 -9.36 -6.58 -5.24
C GLY A 46 -8.65 -5.33 -5.72
N ILE A 47 -9.45 -4.27 -5.85
CA ILE A 47 -8.98 -3.00 -6.37
C ILE A 47 -8.99 -1.99 -5.23
N ILE A 48 -7.88 -1.29 -5.04
CA ILE A 48 -7.80 -0.28 -4.00
C ILE A 48 -8.70 0.89 -4.38
N GLU A 49 -9.65 1.16 -3.52
CA GLU A 49 -10.59 2.26 -3.74
C GLU A 49 -10.08 3.56 -3.15
N TRP A 50 -9.52 3.47 -1.95
CA TRP A 50 -8.81 4.60 -1.34
C TRP A 50 -7.86 4.06 -0.28
N TYR A 51 -7.00 4.93 0.19
CA TYR A 51 -6.04 4.58 1.22
C TYR A 51 -5.79 5.80 2.09
N ASP A 52 -5.32 5.53 3.29
CA ASP A 52 -4.86 6.61 4.15
C ASP A 52 -3.63 6.11 4.93
N LYS A 53 -3.36 6.77 6.03
CA LYS A 53 -2.15 6.52 6.80
C LYS A 53 -2.11 5.10 7.36
N THR A 54 -3.26 4.56 7.74
CA THR A 54 -3.32 3.29 8.46
C THR A 54 -4.12 2.22 7.76
N CYS A 55 -4.91 2.57 6.76
CA CYS A 55 -5.87 1.63 6.16
C CYS A 55 -5.89 1.71 4.66
N LEU A 56 -6.32 0.61 4.04
CA LEU A 56 -6.68 0.55 2.64
C LEU A 56 -8.11 0.09 2.54
N LYS A 57 -8.90 0.71 1.66
CA LYS A 57 -10.20 0.17 1.33
C LYS A 57 -10.11 -0.53 -0.01
N VAL A 58 -10.55 -1.78 -0.04
CA VAL A 58 -10.42 -2.64 -1.21
C VAL A 58 -11.80 -3.07 -1.67
N ASN A 59 -12.11 -2.82 -2.93
CA ASN A 59 -13.32 -3.30 -3.58
C ASN A 59 -13.07 -4.68 -4.13
N ARG A 60 -13.96 -5.61 -3.82
CA ARG A 60 -13.83 -6.99 -4.28
C ARG A 60 -15.03 -7.36 -5.13
N ASP A 61 -14.79 -8.07 -6.23
CA ASP A 61 -15.84 -8.62 -7.05
C ASP A 61 -16.48 -9.79 -6.34
N GLY A 62 -17.81 -9.74 -6.20
CA GLY A 62 -18.53 -10.89 -5.66
C GLY A 62 -18.35 -11.14 -4.19
N ALA A 63 -17.78 -10.17 -3.46
CA ALA A 63 -17.56 -10.31 -2.03
C ALA A 63 -17.61 -8.92 -1.40
N PRO A 64 -17.85 -8.84 -0.09
CA PRO A 64 -17.90 -7.53 0.57
C PRO A 64 -16.58 -6.78 0.45
N ASN A 65 -16.68 -5.48 0.33
CA ASN A 65 -15.49 -4.63 0.36
C ASN A 65 -14.83 -4.72 1.72
N LEU A 66 -13.51 -4.56 1.74
CA LEU A 66 -12.73 -4.69 2.97
C LEU A 66 -12.05 -3.38 3.31
N LEU A 67 -11.99 -3.09 4.59
CA LEU A 67 -11.13 -2.05 5.12
C LEU A 67 -9.98 -2.77 5.80
N ILE A 68 -8.80 -2.70 5.20
CA ILE A 68 -7.64 -3.47 5.62
C ILE A 68 -6.69 -2.57 6.40
N PHE A 69 -6.27 -3.04 7.56
CA PHE A 69 -5.33 -2.34 8.40
C PHE A 69 -3.92 -2.58 7.87
N LYS A 70 -3.24 -1.52 7.45
CA LYS A 70 -1.94 -1.65 6.78
C LYS A 70 -0.91 -2.45 7.57
N PRO A 71 -0.79 -2.29 8.91
CA PRO A 71 0.19 -3.06 9.65
C PRO A 71 0.02 -4.57 9.58
N ASN A 72 -1.16 -5.04 9.17
CA ASN A 72 -1.41 -6.47 9.04
C ASN A 72 -1.06 -7.01 7.66
N ILE A 73 -0.61 -6.17 6.77
CA ILE A 73 -0.24 -6.56 5.41
C ILE A 73 1.22 -6.99 5.41
N LYS A 74 1.47 -8.17 4.86
CA LYS A 74 2.83 -8.66 4.69
C LYS A 74 3.44 -8.11 3.41
N TYR A 75 2.71 -8.25 2.30
CA TYR A 75 3.09 -7.65 1.02
C TYR A 75 1.89 -7.69 0.08
N MET A 76 2.02 -7.00 -1.04
CA MET A 76 1.02 -7.03 -2.09
C MET A 76 1.71 -6.95 -3.44
N TYR A 77 0.99 -7.40 -4.48
CA TYR A 77 1.51 -7.34 -5.83
C TYR A 77 0.35 -7.27 -6.81
N LYS A 78 0.65 -6.88 -8.04
CA LYS A 78 -0.37 -6.78 -9.07
C LYS A 78 -0.79 -8.18 -9.49
N ALA A 79 -2.09 -8.41 -9.55
CA ALA A 79 -2.62 -9.67 -10.05
C ALA A 79 -2.36 -9.75 -11.54
N GLY A 80 -1.79 -10.81 -11.94
CA GLY A 80 -1.34 -11.16 -13.24
C GLY A 80 -1.79 -10.70 -14.51
#